data_d0fb433762c3beb8de967590082292b8
#
_entry.id   d0fb433762c3beb8de967590082292b8
#
_cell.length_a   1.000
_cell.length_b   1.000
_cell.length_c   1.000
_cell.angle_alpha   90.00
_cell.angle_beta   90.00
_cell.angle_gamma   90.00
#
_symmetry.space_group_name_H-M   'P 1'
#
loop_
_entity.id
_entity.type
_entity.pdbx_description
1 polymer ?
#
loop_
_entity_poly.entity_id
_entity_poly.type
_entity_poly.pdbx_seq_one_letter_code
_entity_poly.pdbx_strand_id
1 'polypeptide(L)'
;NTPREPASTLKTLTALAASSTLNMASTLDTQVFLTQSDDGTNTLTLKGNGDMLLSAGDSDANHTNGRAGLNTLAKATVAALAQRGITSVNLEYDDTLFGDSRIPAGLSEGGAVLSDYTVYFTPVSSMAIDGGRQYTADTPAPADPDDSAGYPELSQHASSDVATKFAELLQSNGVAVTGDVTANTAPSGETPLASVSSATLSEIMAYTLRHSDNTLAEEFGRLTALAKSATNSPEGGTEAVKSTLND
;
A
#
# COMPACT_ATOMS: atom_id res chain seq x y z
N ASN A 1 23.99 -32.17 -12.31
CA ASN A 1 23.24 -30.99 -11.93
C ASN A 1 21.95 -31.44 -11.24
N THR A 2 21.84 -31.18 -9.95
CA THR A 2 20.62 -31.46 -9.18
C THR A 2 19.88 -30.14 -9.01
N PRO A 3 18.58 -30.03 -9.36
CA PRO A 3 17.75 -28.87 -9.07
C PRO A 3 17.77 -28.56 -7.57
N ARG A 4 17.76 -27.27 -7.22
CA ARG A 4 17.68 -26.78 -5.84
C ARG A 4 16.58 -25.76 -5.76
N GLU A 5 15.96 -25.63 -4.59
CA GLU A 5 15.01 -24.59 -4.30
C GLU A 5 15.69 -23.21 -4.46
N PRO A 6 15.12 -22.30 -5.28
CA PRO A 6 15.72 -21.00 -5.56
C PRO A 6 15.62 -20.04 -4.36
N ALA A 7 14.72 -20.30 -3.42
CA ALA A 7 14.40 -19.42 -2.32
C ALA A 7 14.19 -17.96 -2.81
N SER A 8 14.60 -16.96 -2.03
CA SER A 8 14.39 -15.55 -2.37
C SER A 8 15.17 -15.05 -3.60
N THR A 9 16.06 -15.87 -4.21
CA THR A 9 16.66 -15.49 -5.50
C THR A 9 15.61 -15.40 -6.60
N LEU A 10 14.44 -16.03 -6.42
CA LEU A 10 13.30 -15.94 -7.34
C LEU A 10 12.80 -14.50 -7.50
N LYS A 11 12.94 -13.65 -6.48
CA LYS A 11 12.56 -12.23 -6.52
C LYS A 11 13.30 -11.44 -7.62
N THR A 12 14.49 -11.88 -8.01
CA THR A 12 15.23 -11.26 -9.12
C THR A 12 14.52 -11.43 -10.46
N LEU A 13 13.76 -12.51 -10.65
CA LEU A 13 12.95 -12.73 -11.85
C LEU A 13 11.74 -11.79 -11.87
N THR A 14 11.08 -11.62 -10.71
CA THR A 14 10.00 -10.60 -10.56
C THR A 14 10.55 -9.20 -10.84
N ALA A 15 11.72 -8.86 -10.29
CA ALA A 15 12.35 -7.56 -10.51
C ALA A 15 12.69 -7.32 -11.98
N LEU A 16 13.21 -8.32 -12.69
CA LEU A 16 13.51 -8.23 -14.12
C LEU A 16 12.22 -8.01 -14.94
N ALA A 17 11.17 -8.79 -14.68
CA ALA A 17 9.90 -8.66 -15.38
C ALA A 17 9.24 -7.30 -15.11
N ALA A 18 9.21 -6.86 -13.85
CA ALA A 18 8.67 -5.56 -13.47
C ALA A 18 9.43 -4.40 -14.14
N SER A 19 10.77 -4.43 -14.10
CA SER A 19 11.60 -3.39 -14.73
C SER A 19 11.49 -3.33 -16.26
N SER A 20 11.10 -4.43 -16.88
CA SER A 20 10.87 -4.50 -18.33
C SER A 20 9.45 -4.03 -18.72
N THR A 21 8.53 -3.97 -17.76
CA THR A 21 7.11 -3.71 -18.03
C THR A 21 6.64 -2.35 -17.47
N LEU A 22 7.14 -1.98 -16.29
CA LEU A 22 6.70 -0.78 -15.55
C LEU A 22 7.62 0.42 -15.83
N ASN A 23 7.07 1.62 -15.72
CA ASN A 23 7.90 2.83 -15.66
C ASN A 23 8.52 2.92 -14.25
N MET A 24 9.74 2.44 -14.10
CA MET A 24 10.43 2.38 -12.81
C MET A 24 10.74 3.75 -12.19
N ALA A 25 10.59 4.84 -12.93
CA ALA A 25 10.70 6.21 -12.41
C ALA A 25 9.37 6.78 -11.88
N SER A 26 8.25 6.08 -12.07
CA SER A 26 6.96 6.48 -11.50
C SER A 26 6.87 6.19 -10.01
N THR A 27 5.92 6.84 -9.36
CA THR A 27 5.56 6.69 -7.95
C THR A 27 4.19 6.06 -7.80
N LEU A 28 3.87 5.61 -6.59
CA LEU A 28 2.57 5.13 -6.17
C LEU A 28 1.93 6.20 -5.28
N ASP A 29 0.87 6.84 -5.76
CA ASP A 29 0.28 7.97 -5.05
C ASP A 29 -0.82 7.49 -4.09
N THR A 30 -0.83 8.03 -2.87
CA THR A 30 -1.98 7.94 -1.96
C THR A 30 -2.76 9.24 -2.02
N GLN A 31 -4.04 9.15 -2.35
CA GLN A 31 -4.88 10.28 -2.75
C GLN A 31 -6.12 10.39 -1.89
N VAL A 32 -6.61 11.61 -1.70
CA VAL A 32 -7.88 11.90 -1.03
C VAL A 32 -8.82 12.59 -1.99
N PHE A 33 -10.03 12.07 -2.13
CA PHE A 33 -11.10 12.67 -2.92
C PHE A 33 -12.19 13.20 -2.01
N LEU A 34 -12.84 14.29 -2.40
CA LEU A 34 -13.97 14.86 -1.69
C LEU A 34 -15.21 14.76 -2.58
N THR A 35 -16.26 14.15 -2.05
CA THR A 35 -17.60 14.16 -2.65
C THR A 35 -18.58 14.85 -1.70
N GLN A 36 -19.60 15.48 -2.26
CA GLN A 36 -20.69 16.08 -1.49
C GLN A 36 -22.02 15.52 -2.00
N SER A 37 -22.81 14.97 -1.10
CA SER A 37 -24.13 14.46 -1.39
C SER A 37 -25.17 15.59 -1.45
N ASP A 38 -26.34 15.35 -2.02
CA ASP A 38 -27.42 16.32 -2.16
C ASP A 38 -27.93 16.85 -0.82
N ASP A 39 -27.80 16.09 0.26
CA ASP A 39 -28.15 16.49 1.63
C ASP A 39 -27.07 17.35 2.30
N GLY A 40 -25.97 17.64 1.60
CA GLY A 40 -24.86 18.42 2.09
C GLY A 40 -23.81 17.63 2.86
N THR A 41 -23.91 16.30 2.96
CA THR A 41 -22.92 15.46 3.61
C THR A 41 -21.62 15.43 2.80
N ASN A 42 -20.51 15.75 3.48
CA ASN A 42 -19.18 15.70 2.88
C ASN A 42 -18.53 14.33 3.18
N THR A 43 -18.07 13.64 2.16
CA THR A 43 -17.37 12.37 2.30
C THR A 43 -15.99 12.47 1.68
N LEU A 44 -14.98 12.08 2.44
CA LEU A 44 -13.62 11.83 1.93
C LEU A 44 -13.47 10.38 1.56
N THR A 45 -12.87 10.10 0.41
CA THR A 45 -12.42 8.76 0.06
C THR A 45 -10.89 8.75 -0.04
N LEU A 46 -10.23 8.02 0.86
CA LEU A 46 -8.79 7.76 0.83
C LEU A 46 -8.51 6.62 -0.15
N LYS A 47 -7.75 6.88 -1.20
CA LYS A 47 -7.41 5.90 -2.23
C LYS A 47 -5.94 5.56 -2.22
N GLY A 48 -5.61 4.29 -2.08
CA GLY A 48 -4.28 3.75 -2.30
C GLY A 48 -4.08 3.33 -3.75
N ASN A 49 -2.88 3.55 -4.28
CA ASN A 49 -2.47 3.07 -5.60
C ASN A 49 -1.26 2.12 -5.50
N GLY A 50 -1.09 1.44 -4.35
CA GLY A 50 -0.08 0.42 -4.12
C GLY A 50 1.05 0.85 -3.16
N ASP A 51 1.05 2.06 -2.58
CA ASP A 51 2.11 2.40 -1.62
C ASP A 51 1.94 1.63 -0.30
N MET A 52 2.67 0.53 -0.18
CA MET A 52 2.71 -0.26 1.05
C MET A 52 3.82 0.18 2.03
N LEU A 53 4.54 1.26 1.74
CA LEU A 53 5.61 1.81 2.59
C LEU A 53 5.27 3.21 3.13
N LEU A 54 3.98 3.50 3.38
CA LEU A 54 3.56 4.76 3.99
C LEU A 54 4.11 4.92 5.40
N SER A 55 4.45 6.16 5.80
CA SER A 55 4.65 6.52 7.19
C SER A 55 3.32 6.92 7.85
N ALA A 56 3.13 6.58 9.11
CA ALA A 56 2.08 7.17 9.94
C ALA A 56 2.34 8.66 10.27
N GLY A 57 3.59 9.10 10.14
CA GLY A 57 4.07 10.46 10.40
C GLY A 57 4.06 11.38 9.18
N ASP A 58 4.95 12.37 9.21
CA ASP A 58 5.20 13.24 8.06
C ASP A 58 6.00 12.51 6.99
N SER A 59 5.90 12.98 5.75
CA SER A 59 6.70 12.49 4.61
C SER A 59 8.18 12.75 4.83
N ASP A 60 9.03 11.77 4.47
CA ASP A 60 10.47 11.90 4.56
C ASP A 60 11.15 11.64 3.22
N ALA A 61 11.65 12.70 2.59
CA ALA A 61 12.30 12.61 1.28
C ALA A 61 13.63 11.84 1.27
N ASN A 62 14.20 11.53 2.43
CA ASN A 62 15.50 10.87 2.54
C ASN A 62 15.41 9.34 2.59
N HIS A 63 14.21 8.80 2.82
CA HIS A 63 13.98 7.36 2.97
C HIS A 63 13.06 6.81 1.89
N THR A 64 13.14 5.53 1.62
CA THR A 64 12.21 4.80 0.75
C THR A 64 10.96 4.45 1.53
N ASN A 65 11.13 3.83 2.69
CA ASN A 65 10.05 3.56 3.63
C ASN A 65 9.68 4.85 4.38
N GLY A 66 8.43 5.28 4.25
CA GLY A 66 7.95 6.54 4.81
C GLY A 66 8.20 7.78 3.92
N ARG A 67 8.59 7.60 2.65
CA ARG A 67 8.68 8.69 1.66
C ARG A 67 7.38 9.47 1.61
N ALA A 68 6.25 8.79 1.53
CA ALA A 68 4.91 9.34 1.66
C ALA A 68 4.42 9.18 3.11
N GLY A 69 3.96 10.28 3.72
CA GLY A 69 3.49 10.31 5.09
C GLY A 69 2.02 10.68 5.21
N LEU A 70 1.27 9.90 6.00
CA LEU A 70 -0.16 10.12 6.23
C LEU A 70 -0.44 11.44 6.94
N ASN A 71 0.45 11.89 7.85
CA ASN A 71 0.27 13.17 8.52
C ASN A 71 0.46 14.35 7.54
N THR A 72 1.38 14.26 6.59
CA THR A 72 1.51 15.25 5.50
C THR A 72 0.24 15.28 4.65
N LEU A 73 -0.30 14.12 4.28
CA LEU A 73 -1.55 14.02 3.54
C LEU A 73 -2.73 14.61 4.33
N ALA A 74 -2.84 14.29 5.63
CA ALA A 74 -3.89 14.83 6.51
C ALA A 74 -3.82 16.34 6.63
N LYS A 75 -2.64 16.91 6.85
CA LYS A 75 -2.44 18.38 6.90
C LYS A 75 -2.86 19.06 5.58
N ALA A 76 -2.47 18.49 4.44
CA ALA A 76 -2.86 19.02 3.13
C ALA A 76 -4.38 18.93 2.91
N THR A 77 -4.99 17.80 3.31
CA THR A 77 -6.44 17.59 3.24
C THR A 77 -7.18 18.61 4.11
N VAL A 78 -6.77 18.79 5.37
CA VAL A 78 -7.37 19.75 6.30
C VAL A 78 -7.27 21.18 5.78
N ALA A 79 -6.11 21.56 5.22
CA ALA A 79 -5.94 22.89 4.62
C ALA A 79 -6.89 23.12 3.42
N ALA A 80 -7.09 22.10 2.59
CA ALA A 80 -8.00 22.16 1.44
C ALA A 80 -9.48 22.20 1.86
N LEU A 81 -9.85 21.49 2.94
CA LEU A 81 -11.20 21.54 3.53
C LEU A 81 -11.48 22.89 4.18
N ALA A 82 -10.51 23.47 4.88
CA ALA A 82 -10.64 24.79 5.51
C ALA A 82 -10.94 25.90 4.48
N GLN A 83 -10.33 25.84 3.27
CA GLN A 83 -10.64 26.77 2.18
C GLN A 83 -12.10 26.67 1.70
N ARG A 84 -12.76 25.55 1.98
CA ARG A 84 -14.17 25.28 1.64
C ARG A 84 -15.12 25.46 2.82
N GLY A 85 -14.59 25.82 4.01
CA GLY A 85 -15.37 25.94 5.24
C GLY A 85 -15.87 24.60 5.78
N ILE A 86 -15.26 23.48 5.40
CA ILE A 86 -15.66 22.12 5.82
C ILE A 86 -14.86 21.75 7.07
N THR A 87 -15.55 21.42 8.15
CA THR A 87 -14.96 21.06 9.46
C THR A 87 -15.31 19.65 9.91
N SER A 88 -16.20 18.95 9.16
CA SER A 88 -16.65 17.60 9.47
C SER A 88 -16.87 16.82 8.18
N VAL A 89 -16.47 15.54 8.18
CA VAL A 89 -16.56 14.64 7.03
C VAL A 89 -16.89 13.21 7.48
N ASN A 90 -17.48 12.42 6.58
CA ASN A 90 -17.39 10.97 6.64
C ASN A 90 -16.09 10.52 5.97
N LEU A 91 -15.54 9.37 6.36
CA LEU A 91 -14.34 8.83 5.75
C LEU A 91 -14.61 7.42 5.21
N GLU A 92 -14.25 7.24 3.95
CA GLU A 92 -14.21 5.96 3.25
C GLU A 92 -12.79 5.68 2.75
N TYR A 93 -12.49 4.42 2.40
CA TYR A 93 -11.22 4.08 1.77
C TYR A 93 -11.40 3.12 0.62
N ASP A 94 -10.59 3.32 -0.43
CA ASP A 94 -10.56 2.49 -1.64
C ASP A 94 -9.34 1.57 -1.59
N ASP A 95 -9.63 0.27 -1.42
CA ASP A 95 -8.64 -0.82 -1.44
C ASP A 95 -8.93 -1.80 -2.59
N THR A 96 -9.42 -1.30 -3.73
CA THR A 96 -9.85 -2.15 -4.84
C THR A 96 -8.75 -2.47 -5.84
N LEU A 97 -7.57 -1.82 -5.76
CA LEU A 97 -6.50 -1.90 -6.76
C LEU A 97 -6.14 -3.37 -7.11
N PHE A 98 -6.00 -4.23 -6.09
CA PHE A 98 -5.57 -5.61 -6.28
C PHE A 98 -6.73 -6.62 -6.24
N GLY A 99 -7.99 -6.17 -6.26
CA GLY A 99 -9.17 -7.03 -6.23
C GLY A 99 -9.28 -7.84 -4.92
N ASP A 100 -10.00 -8.96 -4.96
CA ASP A 100 -10.30 -9.76 -3.77
C ASP A 100 -9.32 -10.91 -3.54
N SER A 101 -8.63 -11.39 -4.59
CA SER A 101 -7.65 -12.47 -4.50
C SER A 101 -6.27 -11.91 -4.17
N ARG A 102 -5.90 -11.88 -2.88
CA ARG A 102 -4.71 -11.17 -2.38
C ARG A 102 -3.66 -12.06 -1.74
N ILE A 103 -3.99 -13.31 -1.48
CA ILE A 103 -3.12 -14.26 -0.81
C ILE A 103 -2.83 -15.40 -1.78
N PRO A 104 -1.55 -15.72 -2.09
CA PRO A 104 -1.22 -16.89 -2.88
C PRO A 104 -1.79 -18.16 -2.26
N ALA A 105 -2.33 -19.07 -3.08
CA ALA A 105 -3.03 -20.27 -2.61
C ALA A 105 -2.17 -21.14 -1.67
N GLY A 106 -0.84 -21.19 -1.88
CA GLY A 106 0.08 -21.92 -1.00
C GLY A 106 0.33 -21.28 0.36
N LEU A 107 -0.12 -20.03 0.58
CA LEU A 107 0.00 -19.29 1.83
C LEU A 107 -1.36 -19.07 2.50
N SER A 108 -2.44 -19.65 1.97
CA SER A 108 -3.81 -19.39 2.44
C SER A 108 -4.49 -20.64 2.98
N GLU A 109 -5.17 -20.49 4.10
CA GLU A 109 -6.13 -21.44 4.62
C GLU A 109 -7.40 -20.71 5.08
N GLY A 110 -8.56 -21.13 4.59
CA GLY A 110 -9.84 -20.51 4.94
C GLY A 110 -9.96 -19.02 4.54
N GLY A 111 -9.14 -18.54 3.58
CA GLY A 111 -9.12 -17.14 3.16
C GLY A 111 -8.21 -16.23 3.99
N ALA A 112 -7.49 -16.78 4.96
CA ALA A 112 -6.50 -16.06 5.78
C ALA A 112 -5.09 -16.54 5.45
N VAL A 113 -4.08 -15.72 5.77
CA VAL A 113 -2.66 -16.14 5.71
C VAL A 113 -2.42 -17.21 6.78
N LEU A 114 -1.71 -18.27 6.40
CA LEU A 114 -1.30 -19.32 7.34
C LEU A 114 -0.53 -18.71 8.52
N SER A 115 -0.84 -19.15 9.76
CA SER A 115 -0.30 -18.59 11.00
C SER A 115 1.23 -18.52 11.04
N ASP A 116 1.91 -19.52 10.47
CA ASP A 116 3.36 -19.60 10.43
C ASP A 116 4.00 -18.58 9.46
N TYR A 117 3.18 -17.88 8.67
CA TYR A 117 3.62 -16.93 7.65
C TYR A 117 3.21 -15.48 7.93
N THR A 118 2.48 -15.19 9.00
CA THR A 118 1.98 -13.83 9.33
C THR A 118 3.08 -12.82 9.62
N VAL A 119 4.29 -13.26 9.96
CA VAL A 119 5.48 -12.41 10.11
C VAL A 119 6.26 -12.22 8.79
N TYR A 120 5.91 -12.97 7.75
CA TYR A 120 6.62 -12.97 6.45
C TYR A 120 5.78 -12.45 5.30
N PHE A 121 4.47 -12.40 5.46
CA PHE A 121 3.54 -12.02 4.39
C PHE A 121 2.26 -11.40 4.96
N THR A 122 1.82 -10.32 4.33
CA THR A 122 0.48 -9.74 4.50
C THR A 122 -0.22 -9.71 3.13
N PRO A 123 -1.56 -9.77 3.07
CA PRO A 123 -2.27 -9.62 1.81
C PRO A 123 -1.86 -8.33 1.10
N VAL A 124 -1.51 -8.42 -0.19
CA VAL A 124 -1.18 -7.22 -0.98
C VAL A 124 -2.36 -6.27 -0.94
N SER A 125 -2.11 -5.04 -0.57
CA SER A 125 -3.12 -4.01 -0.33
C SER A 125 -2.82 -2.75 -1.14
N SER A 126 -3.85 -1.95 -1.42
CA SER A 126 -3.67 -0.68 -2.14
C SER A 126 -2.80 0.32 -1.37
N MET A 127 -2.65 0.12 -0.06
CA MET A 127 -1.85 0.97 0.85
C MET A 127 -1.55 0.22 2.15
N ALA A 128 -0.39 0.47 2.73
CA ALA A 128 -0.02 -0.03 4.06
C ALA A 128 0.97 0.92 4.75
N ILE A 129 0.90 1.03 6.06
CA ILE A 129 1.93 1.68 6.86
C ILE A 129 3.06 0.67 7.04
N ASP A 130 4.28 1.05 6.61
CA ASP A 130 5.51 0.26 6.81
C ASP A 130 5.34 -1.24 6.52
N GLY A 131 4.77 -1.58 5.37
CA GLY A 131 4.52 -2.97 4.97
C GLY A 131 3.55 -3.73 5.87
N GLY A 132 2.75 -3.04 6.69
CA GLY A 132 1.85 -3.63 7.67
C GLY A 132 2.52 -4.02 8.99
N ARG A 133 3.78 -3.65 9.23
CA ARG A 133 4.55 -4.05 10.42
C ARG A 133 3.93 -3.50 11.70
N GLN A 134 3.72 -4.39 12.69
CA GLN A 134 3.18 -4.07 14.00
C GLN A 134 4.28 -4.17 15.04
N TYR A 135 4.83 -3.02 15.41
CA TYR A 135 5.92 -2.97 16.37
C TYR A 135 5.45 -3.09 17.81
N THR A 136 6.26 -3.74 18.65
CA THR A 136 6.04 -3.92 20.08
C THR A 136 7.30 -3.57 20.86
N ALA A 137 7.25 -3.65 22.19
CA ALA A 137 8.44 -3.47 23.00
C ALA A 137 9.51 -4.55 22.73
N ASP A 138 9.09 -5.77 22.35
CA ASP A 138 9.98 -6.90 22.07
C ASP A 138 10.49 -6.89 20.61
N THR A 139 9.76 -6.24 19.72
CA THR A 139 10.10 -6.03 18.32
C THR A 139 9.97 -4.54 17.98
N PRO A 140 10.90 -3.69 18.44
CA PRO A 140 10.83 -2.24 18.22
C PRO A 140 11.09 -1.89 16.76
N ALA A 141 10.54 -0.75 16.32
CA ALA A 141 10.86 -0.19 15.03
C ALA A 141 12.36 0.14 14.93
N PRO A 142 13.00 -0.06 13.76
CA PRO A 142 14.37 0.39 13.56
C PRO A 142 14.46 1.91 13.65
N ALA A 143 15.64 2.42 14.01
CA ALA A 143 15.89 3.87 14.09
C ALA A 143 15.88 4.52 12.69
N ASP A 144 16.42 3.82 11.70
CA ASP A 144 16.33 4.17 10.28
C ASP A 144 15.20 3.33 9.67
N PRO A 145 14.15 3.95 9.09
CA PRO A 145 13.03 3.21 8.52
C PRO A 145 13.42 2.32 7.33
N ASP A 146 14.57 2.58 6.70
CA ASP A 146 15.11 1.77 5.62
C ASP A 146 15.99 0.61 6.10
N ASP A 147 16.17 0.43 7.42
CA ASP A 147 16.85 -0.72 7.99
C ASP A 147 15.91 -1.94 8.15
N SER A 148 16.51 -3.11 8.39
CA SER A 148 15.74 -4.33 8.63
C SER A 148 14.99 -4.26 9.96
N ALA A 149 13.69 -4.45 9.90
CA ALA A 149 12.80 -4.45 11.07
C ALA A 149 12.75 -5.80 11.83
N GLY A 150 13.56 -6.78 11.45
CA GLY A 150 13.38 -8.15 11.94
C GLY A 150 12.08 -8.77 11.39
N TYR A 151 11.35 -9.47 12.25
CA TYR A 151 10.11 -10.17 11.87
C TYR A 151 8.96 -9.85 12.84
N PRO A 152 8.53 -8.58 12.94
CA PRO A 152 7.31 -8.27 13.68
C PRO A 152 6.09 -8.90 12.98
N GLU A 153 5.00 -9.08 13.70
CA GLU A 153 3.72 -9.46 13.09
C GLU A 153 3.31 -8.44 12.03
N LEU A 154 2.70 -8.92 10.97
CA LEU A 154 2.18 -8.06 9.92
C LEU A 154 0.65 -7.98 10.01
N SER A 155 0.10 -6.78 9.95
CA SER A 155 -1.34 -6.57 9.90
C SER A 155 -1.94 -7.31 8.69
N GLN A 156 -2.99 -8.05 8.91
CA GLN A 156 -3.73 -8.72 7.85
C GLN A 156 -4.86 -7.83 7.27
N HIS A 157 -4.93 -6.56 7.72
CA HIS A 157 -5.95 -5.57 7.35
C HIS A 157 -5.31 -4.20 7.04
N ALA A 158 -4.18 -4.20 6.35
CA ALA A 158 -3.30 -3.04 6.19
C ALA A 158 -4.01 -1.76 5.70
N SER A 159 -4.88 -1.85 4.68
CA SER A 159 -5.60 -0.67 4.18
C SER A 159 -6.62 -0.10 5.18
N SER A 160 -7.29 -0.96 5.95
CA SER A 160 -8.18 -0.52 7.04
C SER A 160 -7.42 0.19 8.15
N ASP A 161 -6.22 -0.31 8.50
CA ASP A 161 -5.35 0.32 9.50
C ASP A 161 -4.87 1.71 9.03
N VAL A 162 -4.51 1.83 7.74
CA VAL A 162 -4.17 3.13 7.13
C VAL A 162 -5.34 4.09 7.24
N ALA A 163 -6.56 3.66 6.88
CA ALA A 163 -7.75 4.50 6.93
C ALA A 163 -8.10 4.93 8.37
N THR A 164 -7.98 4.02 9.33
CA THR A 164 -8.17 4.32 10.75
C THR A 164 -7.14 5.34 11.23
N LYS A 165 -5.86 5.14 10.88
CA LYS A 165 -4.80 6.10 11.22
C LYS A 165 -5.02 7.46 10.58
N PHE A 166 -5.48 7.49 9.34
CA PHE A 166 -5.78 8.74 8.64
C PHE A 166 -6.95 9.48 9.30
N ALA A 167 -8.00 8.78 9.76
CA ALA A 167 -9.09 9.38 10.54
C ALA A 167 -8.57 10.07 11.83
N GLU A 168 -7.70 9.38 12.60
CA GLU A 168 -7.06 9.94 13.79
C GLU A 168 -6.26 11.22 13.46
N LEU A 169 -5.54 11.21 12.34
CA LEU A 169 -4.73 12.35 11.91
C LEU A 169 -5.59 13.53 11.45
N LEU A 170 -6.71 13.29 10.76
CA LEU A 170 -7.68 14.34 10.43
C LEU A 170 -8.23 15.00 11.69
N GLN A 171 -8.64 14.18 12.67
CA GLN A 171 -9.16 14.69 13.96
C GLN A 171 -8.10 15.48 14.73
N SER A 172 -6.87 14.97 14.78
CA SER A 172 -5.74 15.66 15.44
C SER A 172 -5.39 16.97 14.77
N ASN A 173 -5.67 17.13 13.48
CA ASN A 173 -5.48 18.36 12.70
C ASN A 173 -6.75 19.23 12.61
N GLY A 174 -7.82 18.90 13.35
CA GLY A 174 -8.98 19.77 13.56
C GLY A 174 -10.18 19.53 12.65
N VAL A 175 -10.24 18.42 11.92
CA VAL A 175 -11.42 18.01 11.14
C VAL A 175 -12.10 16.83 11.84
N ALA A 176 -13.39 16.95 12.14
CA ALA A 176 -14.17 15.87 12.74
C ALA A 176 -14.42 14.77 11.68
N VAL A 177 -14.15 13.52 12.03
CA VAL A 177 -14.57 12.35 11.25
C VAL A 177 -15.79 11.77 11.93
N THR A 178 -16.89 11.63 11.18
CA THR A 178 -18.19 11.16 11.67
C THR A 178 -18.53 9.80 11.08
N GLY A 179 -19.22 8.98 11.87
CA GLY A 179 -19.56 7.61 11.49
C GLY A 179 -18.37 6.66 11.50
N ASP A 180 -18.60 5.46 10.97
CA ASP A 180 -17.59 4.43 10.84
C ASP A 180 -16.76 4.65 9.57
N VAL A 181 -15.47 4.28 9.62
CA VAL A 181 -14.62 4.25 8.44
C VAL A 181 -14.92 2.99 7.64
N THR A 182 -15.40 3.13 6.42
CA THR A 182 -15.88 2.01 5.59
C THR A 182 -15.14 1.92 4.26
N ALA A 183 -15.06 0.68 3.72
CA ALA A 183 -14.51 0.47 2.40
C ALA A 183 -15.51 0.91 1.31
N ASN A 184 -15.04 1.66 0.32
CA ASN A 184 -15.80 2.07 -0.85
C ASN A 184 -14.86 2.39 -2.01
N THR A 185 -15.38 2.44 -3.24
CA THR A 185 -14.58 2.79 -4.42
C THR A 185 -14.50 4.31 -4.58
N ALA A 186 -13.30 4.82 -4.81
CA ALA A 186 -13.08 6.25 -5.07
C ALA A 186 -13.74 6.70 -6.39
N PRO A 187 -14.19 7.96 -6.47
CA PRO A 187 -14.79 8.50 -7.69
C PRO A 187 -13.77 8.47 -8.84
N SER A 188 -14.24 8.07 -10.03
CA SER A 188 -13.42 8.03 -11.23
C SER A 188 -13.44 9.37 -11.98
N GLY A 189 -12.27 9.77 -12.51
CA GLY A 189 -12.15 10.99 -13.33
C GLY A 189 -12.11 12.30 -12.53
N GLU A 190 -12.19 12.23 -11.21
CA GLU A 190 -12.10 13.40 -10.33
C GLU A 190 -10.63 13.76 -10.01
N THR A 191 -10.42 15.06 -9.77
CA THR A 191 -9.11 15.53 -9.27
C THR A 191 -9.02 15.31 -7.77
N PRO A 192 -7.95 14.70 -7.25
CA PRO A 192 -7.79 14.52 -5.82
C PRO A 192 -7.70 15.86 -5.09
N LEU A 193 -8.31 15.93 -3.93
CA LEU A 193 -8.24 17.07 -3.01
C LEU A 193 -6.82 17.27 -2.47
N ALA A 194 -6.14 16.16 -2.18
CA ALA A 194 -4.77 16.11 -1.70
C ALA A 194 -4.12 14.79 -2.14
N SER A 195 -2.79 14.76 -2.23
CA SER A 195 -2.01 13.57 -2.60
C SER A 195 -0.63 13.61 -1.96
N VAL A 196 -0.08 12.43 -1.68
CA VAL A 196 1.35 12.20 -1.39
C VAL A 196 1.86 11.09 -2.29
N SER A 197 3.14 11.15 -2.64
CA SER A 197 3.77 10.18 -3.55
C SER A 197 4.82 9.35 -2.84
N SER A 198 4.85 8.06 -3.10
CA SER A 198 5.87 7.13 -2.60
C SER A 198 7.27 7.46 -3.14
N ALA A 199 8.26 6.72 -2.72
CA ALA A 199 9.50 6.58 -3.48
C ALA A 199 9.21 6.04 -4.90
N THR A 200 10.16 6.17 -5.82
CA THR A 200 10.01 5.60 -7.16
C THR A 200 9.93 4.07 -7.10
N LEU A 201 9.28 3.45 -8.08
CA LEU A 201 9.25 1.98 -8.19
C LEU A 201 10.65 1.37 -8.18
N SER A 202 11.65 2.09 -8.73
CA SER A 202 13.05 1.67 -8.70
C SER A 202 13.61 1.61 -7.27
N GLU A 203 13.33 2.62 -6.44
CA GLU A 203 13.77 2.65 -5.04
C GLU A 203 13.04 1.59 -4.21
N ILE A 204 11.71 1.45 -4.40
CA ILE A 204 10.91 0.41 -3.73
C ILE A 204 11.40 -0.99 -4.14
N MET A 205 11.73 -1.23 -5.41
CA MET A 205 12.30 -2.51 -5.86
C MET A 205 13.66 -2.78 -5.20
N ALA A 206 14.53 -1.77 -5.11
CA ALA A 206 15.82 -1.92 -4.43
C ALA A 206 15.65 -2.24 -2.94
N TYR A 207 14.66 -1.60 -2.27
CA TYR A 207 14.26 -1.91 -0.89
C TYR A 207 13.76 -3.37 -0.80
N THR A 208 12.84 -3.78 -1.68
CA THR A 208 12.28 -5.13 -1.75
C THR A 208 13.35 -6.22 -1.84
N LEU A 209 14.34 -6.03 -2.72
CA LEU A 209 15.43 -6.99 -2.91
C LEU A 209 16.40 -7.01 -1.73
N ARG A 210 16.69 -5.84 -1.14
CA ARG A 210 17.60 -5.72 0.02
C ARG A 210 17.05 -6.43 1.24
N HIS A 211 15.74 -6.25 1.52
CA HIS A 211 15.07 -6.84 2.68
C HIS A 211 14.46 -8.21 2.38
N SER A 212 14.52 -8.63 1.13
CA SER A 212 13.88 -9.88 0.71
C SER A 212 12.37 -9.91 1.03
N ASP A 213 11.70 -8.77 0.95
CA ASP A 213 10.29 -8.61 1.32
C ASP A 213 9.39 -9.42 0.38
N ASN A 214 8.57 -10.30 0.96
CA ASN A 214 7.72 -11.20 0.18
C ASN A 214 6.48 -10.49 -0.33
N THR A 215 5.90 -9.60 0.47
CA THR A 215 4.68 -8.86 0.12
C THR A 215 4.95 -7.87 -1.01
N LEU A 216 6.02 -7.08 -0.91
CA LEU A 216 6.41 -6.15 -1.96
C LEU A 216 6.80 -6.88 -3.25
N ALA A 217 7.44 -8.06 -3.15
CA ALA A 217 7.74 -8.86 -4.34
C ALA A 217 6.46 -9.39 -5.03
N GLU A 218 5.45 -9.82 -4.26
CA GLU A 218 4.13 -10.16 -4.77
C GLU A 218 3.46 -8.95 -5.41
N GLU A 219 3.52 -7.79 -4.76
CA GLU A 219 2.98 -6.54 -5.28
C GLU A 219 3.56 -6.19 -6.65
N PHE A 220 4.87 -6.29 -6.85
CA PHE A 220 5.48 -6.06 -8.16
C PHE A 220 4.99 -7.04 -9.23
N GLY A 221 4.76 -8.30 -8.85
CA GLY A 221 4.10 -9.27 -9.73
C GLY A 221 2.70 -8.82 -10.13
N ARG A 222 1.92 -8.31 -9.18
CA ARG A 222 0.56 -7.80 -9.39
C ARG A 222 0.54 -6.52 -10.24
N LEU A 223 1.43 -5.56 -9.99
CA LEU A 223 1.59 -4.36 -10.81
C LEU A 223 1.97 -4.72 -12.25
N THR A 224 2.85 -5.72 -12.43
CA THR A 224 3.20 -6.24 -13.76
C THR A 224 1.98 -6.85 -14.46
N ALA A 225 1.15 -7.63 -13.75
CA ALA A 225 -0.09 -8.18 -14.29
C ALA A 225 -1.08 -7.08 -14.71
N LEU A 226 -1.27 -6.06 -13.87
CA LEU A 226 -2.14 -4.92 -14.18
C LEU A 226 -1.66 -4.17 -15.43
N ALA A 227 -0.35 -3.91 -15.55
CA ALA A 227 0.22 -3.22 -16.70
C ALA A 227 0.08 -4.03 -18.01
N LYS A 228 0.08 -5.35 -17.93
CA LYS A 228 -0.15 -6.27 -19.06
C LYS A 228 -1.64 -6.60 -19.28
N SER A 229 -2.57 -6.03 -18.51
CA SER A 229 -4.00 -6.37 -18.52
C SER A 229 -4.25 -7.88 -18.31
N ALA A 230 -3.39 -8.52 -17.52
CA ALA A 230 -3.54 -9.91 -17.11
C ALA A 230 -4.50 -10.02 -15.90
N THR A 231 -4.81 -11.24 -15.49
CA THR A 231 -5.69 -11.48 -14.34
C THR A 231 -5.12 -10.85 -13.07
N ASN A 232 -5.95 -10.08 -12.37
CA ASN A 232 -5.59 -9.43 -11.12
C ASN A 232 -5.68 -10.41 -9.93
N SER A 233 -4.75 -11.35 -9.89
CA SER A 233 -4.63 -12.39 -8.85
C SER A 233 -3.15 -12.79 -8.67
N PRO A 234 -2.77 -13.49 -7.59
CA PRO A 234 -1.40 -14.02 -7.43
C PRO A 234 -0.94 -14.89 -8.60
N GLU A 235 -1.84 -15.73 -9.12
CA GLU A 235 -1.57 -16.58 -10.29
C GLU A 235 -1.35 -15.73 -11.54
N GLY A 236 -2.18 -14.69 -11.74
CA GLY A 236 -2.02 -13.74 -12.85
C GLY A 236 -0.72 -12.95 -12.76
N GLY A 237 -0.28 -12.57 -11.56
CA GLY A 237 1.04 -12.00 -11.31
C GLY A 237 2.16 -12.93 -11.74
N THR A 238 2.08 -14.19 -11.32
CA THR A 238 3.05 -15.23 -11.70
C THR A 238 3.11 -15.45 -13.22
N GLU A 239 1.95 -15.51 -13.89
CA GLU A 239 1.89 -15.69 -15.35
C GLU A 239 2.41 -14.46 -16.10
N ALA A 240 2.12 -13.24 -15.60
CA ALA A 240 2.66 -12.01 -16.18
C ALA A 240 4.19 -11.96 -16.11
N VAL A 241 4.77 -12.35 -14.97
CA VAL A 241 6.23 -12.46 -14.79
C VAL A 241 6.81 -13.49 -15.77
N LYS A 242 6.27 -14.71 -15.82
CA LYS A 242 6.72 -15.77 -16.73
C LYS A 242 6.65 -15.34 -18.19
N SER A 243 5.53 -14.76 -18.61
CA SER A 243 5.35 -14.31 -19.99
C SER A 243 6.39 -13.23 -20.36
N THR A 244 6.64 -12.26 -19.49
CA THR A 244 7.63 -11.21 -19.74
C THR A 244 9.07 -11.76 -19.86
N LEU A 245 9.39 -12.83 -19.12
CA LEU A 245 10.72 -13.44 -19.18
C LEU A 245 10.92 -14.37 -20.41
N ASN A 246 9.84 -14.74 -21.10
CA ASN A 246 9.88 -15.58 -22.30
C ASN A 246 9.83 -14.78 -23.61
N ASP A 247 9.48 -13.48 -23.52
CA ASP A 247 9.47 -12.52 -24.65
C ASP A 247 10.87 -11.96 -24.90
#